data_f7ee9a2fb787f3eebdbbb59423e3c432
#
_entry.id   f7ee9a2fb787f3eebdbbb59423e3c432
#
_cell.length_a   1.000
_cell.length_b   1.000
_cell.length_c   1.000
_cell.angle_alpha   90.00
_cell.angle_beta   90.00
_cell.angle_gamma   90.00
#
_symmetry.space_group_name_H-M   'P 1'
#
loop_
_entity.id
_entity.type
_entity.pdbx_description
1 polymer ?
#
loop_
_entity_poly.entity_id
_entity_poly.type
_entity_poly.pdbx_seq_one_letter_code
_entity_poly.pdbx_strand_id
1 'polypeptide(L)'
;MVRGFSLERCTADAIVLRTLSLRQFDSIGVEPEVIVGHQNRRTRRQGVRCRCLSTRLAPGSVCGFGKAMILSPEACFVESASDMSFIRLVELGLELCGTYSLDWKTRKGFRERTPLTSAQRILRLLDGMDSGVRGIRRAKRALAWVRDGSASPKESQLIMALTLPTAIGGFGMPVPQINYPIPLGRKDVLRGSPTHYRVDLYWPEVRVSVEYQSDSEHTGDPEKTYQDQGRRDELLSMGVRQLCFNASHMRHAGSFEKQVERLSALIHATFPERGALDKERFGMLLTWLGRPQHMHPNLDEGEVPELLRGVPRNGGRA
;
A
#
# COMPACT_ATOMS: atom_id res chain seq x y z
N MET A 1 18.85 6.54 16.24
CA MET A 1 18.41 5.22 16.76
C MET A 1 18.53 5.23 18.27
N VAL A 2 17.43 5.05 18.99
CA VAL A 2 17.45 4.98 20.46
C VAL A 2 17.79 3.55 20.85
N ARG A 3 18.99 3.33 21.42
CA ARG A 3 19.37 2.04 21.98
C ARG A 3 18.71 1.87 23.36
N GLY A 4 18.11 0.73 23.62
CA GLY A 4 17.67 0.34 24.96
C GLY A 4 16.34 0.95 25.42
N PHE A 5 15.41 1.25 24.51
CA PHE A 5 14.08 1.70 24.89
C PHE A 5 13.27 0.54 25.50
N SER A 6 12.86 0.72 26.77
CA SER A 6 12.01 -0.25 27.48
C SER A 6 10.61 0.33 27.64
N LEU A 7 9.61 -0.41 27.13
CA LEU A 7 8.19 -0.09 27.34
C LEU A 7 7.77 -0.12 28.82
N GLU A 8 8.53 -0.82 29.68
CA GLU A 8 8.26 -0.88 31.11
C GLU A 8 8.28 0.49 31.78
N ARG A 9 9.01 1.45 31.19
CA ARG A 9 9.09 2.84 31.65
C ARG A 9 8.05 3.76 31.00
N CYS A 10 7.32 3.30 30.00
CA CYS A 10 6.30 4.10 29.34
C CYS A 10 5.07 4.19 30.22
N THR A 11 4.73 5.40 30.65
CA THR A 11 3.49 5.72 31.35
C THR A 11 2.60 6.54 30.42
N ALA A 12 1.31 6.24 30.39
CA ALA A 12 0.32 7.14 29.83
C ALA A 12 0.02 8.23 30.90
N ASP A 13 1.04 8.97 31.30
CA ASP A 13 0.88 10.03 32.30
C ASP A 13 0.05 11.17 31.69
N ALA A 14 -1.00 11.55 32.40
CA ALA A 14 -1.87 12.66 32.03
C ALA A 14 -1.09 13.99 31.87
N ILE A 15 0.03 14.14 32.56
CA ILE A 15 0.91 15.31 32.46
C ILE A 15 1.67 15.30 31.15
N VAL A 16 2.22 14.14 30.75
CA VAL A 16 2.92 13.95 29.46
C VAL A 16 1.95 14.13 28.30
N LEU A 17 0.74 13.56 28.39
CA LEU A 17 -0.31 13.73 27.38
C LEU A 17 -0.86 15.17 27.30
N ARG A 18 -0.80 15.97 28.37
CA ARG A 18 -1.15 17.40 28.36
C ARG A 18 -0.06 18.26 27.74
N THR A 19 1.20 17.89 27.92
CA THR A 19 2.35 18.62 27.35
C THR A 19 2.60 18.26 25.90
N LEU A 20 2.20 17.08 25.48
CA LEU A 20 2.01 16.76 24.07
C LEU A 20 0.81 17.56 23.61
N SER A 21 1.04 18.59 22.80
CA SER A 21 -0.05 19.31 22.16
C SER A 21 -0.83 18.33 21.29
N LEU A 22 -1.84 17.68 21.87
CA LEU A 22 -2.75 16.77 21.15
C LEU A 22 -3.45 17.51 20.01
N ARG A 23 -3.45 18.86 20.01
CA ARG A 23 -3.89 19.71 18.90
C ARG A 23 -3.18 19.40 17.58
N GLN A 24 -1.97 18.87 17.62
CA GLN A 24 -1.29 18.39 16.40
C GLN A 24 -1.98 17.15 15.83
N PHE A 25 -2.69 16.38 16.65
CA PHE A 25 -3.47 15.21 16.24
C PHE A 25 -4.95 15.56 15.97
N ASP A 26 -5.49 16.65 16.58
CA ASP A 26 -6.85 17.12 16.29
C ASP A 26 -7.04 17.49 14.82
N SER A 27 -5.98 17.95 14.17
CA SER A 27 -5.99 18.24 12.72
C SER A 27 -6.18 16.99 11.84
N ILE A 28 -5.92 15.79 12.37
CA ILE A 28 -5.99 14.53 11.64
C ILE A 28 -7.38 13.88 11.83
N GLY A 29 -8.18 14.33 12.81
CA GLY A 29 -9.51 13.79 13.10
C GLY A 29 -9.51 12.35 13.62
N VAL A 30 -8.37 11.86 14.13
CA VAL A 30 -8.19 10.50 14.65
C VAL A 30 -7.73 10.60 16.11
N GLU A 31 -8.34 9.81 17.01
CA GLU A 31 -7.87 9.68 18.39
C GLU A 31 -6.45 9.10 18.42
N PRO A 32 -5.49 9.77 19.09
CA PRO A 32 -4.15 9.25 19.24
C PRO A 32 -4.15 7.95 20.06
N GLU A 33 -3.41 6.96 19.61
CA GLU A 33 -3.17 5.72 20.35
C GLU A 33 -1.88 5.81 21.15
N VAL A 34 -1.98 5.60 22.45
CA VAL A 34 -0.83 5.59 23.38
C VAL A 34 -0.52 4.14 23.74
N ILE A 35 0.75 3.77 23.55
CA ILE A 35 1.23 2.43 23.86
C ILE A 35 1.95 2.46 25.23
N VAL A 36 1.56 1.52 26.10
CA VAL A 36 2.17 1.33 27.41
C VAL A 36 2.64 -0.13 27.56
N GLY A 37 3.68 -0.31 28.39
CA GLY A 37 4.27 -1.63 28.63
C GLY A 37 3.54 -2.48 29.66
N HIS A 38 2.61 -1.92 30.44
CA HIS A 38 1.89 -2.64 31.47
C HIS A 38 0.46 -2.13 31.65
N GLN A 39 -0.49 -3.02 31.98
CA GLN A 39 -1.91 -2.71 32.13
C GLN A 39 -2.17 -1.60 33.17
N ASN A 40 -1.43 -1.59 34.28
CA ASN A 40 -1.58 -0.60 35.33
C ASN A 40 -1.16 0.83 34.91
N ARG A 41 -0.55 0.97 33.72
CA ARG A 41 -0.10 2.26 33.18
C ARG A 41 -1.05 2.82 32.11
N ARG A 42 -2.18 2.15 31.90
CA ARG A 42 -3.21 2.65 30.97
C ARG A 42 -3.87 3.90 31.51
N THR A 43 -4.23 4.79 30.61
CA THR A 43 -5.08 5.93 30.92
C THR A 43 -6.52 5.67 30.46
N ARG A 44 -7.49 6.22 31.18
CA ARG A 44 -8.92 6.24 30.77
C ARG A 44 -9.33 7.64 30.25
N ARG A 45 -8.37 8.43 29.83
CA ARG A 45 -8.64 9.78 29.31
C ARG A 45 -9.49 9.69 28.05
N GLN A 46 -10.57 10.48 28.00
CA GLN A 46 -11.39 10.65 26.80
C GLN A 46 -10.56 11.24 25.64
N GLY A 47 -10.78 10.78 24.42
CA GLY A 47 -10.05 11.23 23.23
C GLY A 47 -8.64 10.63 23.12
N VAL A 48 -8.31 9.56 23.86
CA VAL A 48 -7.05 8.82 23.75
C VAL A 48 -7.31 7.33 23.85
N ARG A 49 -6.94 6.58 22.83
CA ARG A 49 -6.89 5.12 22.93
C ARG A 49 -5.62 4.70 23.65
N CYS A 50 -5.73 3.75 24.56
CA CYS A 50 -4.57 3.24 25.27
C CYS A 50 -4.42 1.74 25.10
N ARG A 51 -3.34 1.33 24.45
CA ARG A 51 -3.00 -0.07 24.17
C ARG A 51 -1.84 -0.52 25.08
N CYS A 52 -1.91 -1.74 25.55
CA CYS A 52 -0.81 -2.38 26.27
C CYS A 52 -0.09 -3.36 25.35
N LEU A 53 1.21 -3.17 25.19
CA LEU A 53 2.09 -4.13 24.55
C LEU A 53 2.90 -4.85 25.61
N SER A 54 2.72 -6.17 25.70
CA SER A 54 3.48 -7.03 26.63
C SER A 54 4.83 -7.47 26.04
N THR A 55 5.10 -7.18 24.76
CA THR A 55 6.31 -7.61 24.06
C THR A 55 7.38 -6.53 24.06
N ARG A 56 8.64 -6.95 24.12
CA ARG A 56 9.78 -6.06 23.98
C ARG A 56 9.85 -5.56 22.54
N LEU A 57 9.95 -4.23 22.40
CA LEU A 57 10.15 -3.62 21.08
C LEU A 57 11.59 -3.87 20.59
N ALA A 58 11.71 -4.30 19.33
CA ALA A 58 13.01 -4.46 18.68
C ALA A 58 13.73 -3.10 18.54
N PRO A 59 15.07 -3.07 18.46
CA PRO A 59 15.81 -1.87 18.13
C PRO A 59 15.30 -1.24 16.82
N GLY A 60 15.05 0.07 16.81
CA GLY A 60 14.49 0.78 15.67
C GLY A 60 12.97 0.84 15.59
N SER A 61 12.26 0.18 16.52
CA SER A 61 10.78 0.25 16.58
C SER A 61 10.22 1.61 16.99
N VAL A 62 11.05 2.51 17.55
CA VAL A 62 10.62 3.83 18.00
C VAL A 62 11.57 4.91 17.49
N CYS A 63 11.00 6.10 17.27
CA CYS A 63 11.73 7.31 16.93
C CYS A 63 11.25 8.49 17.80
N GLY A 64 12.13 9.48 17.98
CA GLY A 64 11.80 10.69 18.72
C GLY A 64 10.89 11.61 17.89
N PHE A 65 9.89 12.19 18.54
CA PHE A 65 9.02 13.21 17.98
C PHE A 65 8.80 14.32 19.02
N GLY A 66 9.62 15.34 18.97
CA GLY A 66 9.64 16.38 19.99
C GLY A 66 9.95 15.80 21.39
N LYS A 67 9.02 15.93 22.33
CA LYS A 67 9.12 15.37 23.68
C LYS A 67 8.53 13.95 23.81
N ALA A 68 8.00 13.40 22.71
CA ALA A 68 7.39 12.07 22.68
C ALA A 68 8.26 11.06 21.94
N MET A 69 8.00 9.78 22.21
CA MET A 69 8.45 8.67 21.40
C MET A 69 7.25 8.15 20.62
N ILE A 70 7.41 7.96 19.33
CA ILE A 70 6.39 7.37 18.46
C ILE A 70 6.92 6.06 17.86
N LEU A 71 6.02 5.16 17.48
CA LEU A 71 6.42 4.00 16.71
C LEU A 71 7.01 4.44 15.38
N SER A 72 8.04 3.74 14.93
CA SER A 72 8.54 3.90 13.57
C SER A 72 7.47 3.38 12.58
N PRO A 73 7.47 3.84 11.30
CA PRO A 73 6.55 3.32 10.29
C PRO A 73 6.61 1.80 10.15
N GLU A 74 7.81 1.22 10.26
CA GLU A 74 8.04 -0.21 10.25
C GLU A 74 7.32 -0.91 11.40
N ALA A 75 7.45 -0.36 12.60
CA ALA A 75 6.80 -0.91 13.80
C ALA A 75 5.28 -0.73 13.74
N CYS A 76 4.78 0.39 13.19
CA CYS A 76 3.35 0.60 12.95
C CYS A 76 2.78 -0.52 12.05
N PHE A 77 3.48 -0.89 10.96
CA PHE A 77 3.08 -1.98 10.10
C PHE A 77 2.99 -3.32 10.85
N VAL A 78 4.01 -3.64 11.64
CA VAL A 78 4.05 -4.90 12.40
C VAL A 78 2.96 -4.97 13.47
N GLU A 79 2.77 -3.90 14.21
CA GLU A 79 1.74 -3.82 15.26
C GLU A 79 0.32 -3.91 14.66
N SER A 80 0.09 -3.25 13.53
CA SER A 80 -1.19 -3.34 12.81
C SER A 80 -1.52 -4.76 12.34
N ALA A 81 -0.52 -5.61 12.14
CA ALA A 81 -0.74 -7.00 11.72
C ALA A 81 -1.46 -7.86 12.77
N SER A 82 -1.53 -7.44 14.03
CA SER A 82 -2.28 -8.14 15.07
C SER A 82 -3.80 -7.97 14.93
N ASP A 83 -4.24 -6.85 14.38
CA ASP A 83 -5.64 -6.41 14.40
C ASP A 83 -6.23 -6.19 13.00
N MET A 84 -5.40 -5.87 12.00
CA MET A 84 -5.86 -5.66 10.63
C MET A 84 -6.04 -6.97 9.86
N SER A 85 -6.99 -6.98 8.94
CA SER A 85 -7.09 -8.04 7.92
C SER A 85 -5.86 -8.04 7.02
N PHE A 86 -5.63 -9.16 6.33
CA PHE A 86 -4.49 -9.30 5.43
C PHE A 86 -4.49 -8.26 4.31
N ILE A 87 -5.65 -8.03 3.67
CA ILE A 87 -5.80 -7.05 2.57
C ILE A 87 -5.49 -5.63 3.07
N ARG A 88 -6.05 -5.24 4.22
CA ARG A 88 -5.78 -3.93 4.82
C ARG A 88 -4.32 -3.73 5.18
N LEU A 89 -3.68 -4.79 5.64
CA LEU A 89 -2.25 -4.73 5.99
C LEU A 89 -1.38 -4.54 4.74
N VAL A 90 -1.73 -5.17 3.61
CA VAL A 90 -1.04 -4.95 2.34
C VAL A 90 -1.27 -3.51 1.86
N GLU A 91 -2.52 -2.99 1.92
CA GLU A 91 -2.82 -1.59 1.59
C GLU A 91 -1.97 -0.62 2.43
N LEU A 92 -1.92 -0.83 3.76
CA LEU A 92 -1.10 -0.02 4.67
C LEU A 92 0.38 -0.07 4.28
N GLY A 93 0.90 -1.26 3.98
CA GLY A 93 2.29 -1.42 3.55
C GLY A 93 2.60 -0.65 2.26
N LEU A 94 1.73 -0.75 1.25
CA LEU A 94 1.87 -0.01 0.00
C LEU A 94 1.82 1.50 0.20
N GLU A 95 0.95 2.00 1.10
CA GLU A 95 0.91 3.41 1.46
C GLU A 95 2.17 3.86 2.21
N LEU A 96 2.62 3.12 3.23
CA LEU A 96 3.83 3.46 4.00
C LEU A 96 5.09 3.52 3.12
N CYS A 97 5.20 2.61 2.16
CA CYS A 97 6.30 2.52 1.20
C CYS A 97 6.07 3.35 -0.08
N GLY A 98 4.87 3.92 -0.24
CA GLY A 98 4.47 4.72 -1.38
C GLY A 98 4.84 6.20 -1.25
N THR A 99 4.68 6.93 -2.35
CA THR A 99 4.91 8.38 -2.44
C THR A 99 3.64 9.20 -2.24
N TYR A 100 2.61 8.61 -1.63
CA TYR A 100 1.35 9.26 -1.30
C TYR A 100 0.95 9.01 0.15
N SER A 101 0.02 9.79 0.66
CA SER A 101 -0.74 9.50 1.87
C SER A 101 -2.22 9.79 1.63
N LEU A 102 -3.08 8.95 2.20
CA LEU A 102 -4.52 9.20 2.18
C LEU A 102 -4.85 10.51 2.88
N ASP A 103 -5.71 11.30 2.26
CA ASP A 103 -6.19 12.56 2.82
C ASP A 103 -7.59 12.89 2.29
N TRP A 104 -8.58 12.54 3.09
CA TRP A 104 -10.01 12.79 2.74
C TRP A 104 -10.38 14.27 2.63
N LYS A 105 -9.54 15.19 3.07
CA LYS A 105 -9.77 16.62 2.95
C LYS A 105 -9.42 17.13 1.54
N THR A 106 -8.69 16.35 0.76
CA THR A 106 -8.36 16.70 -0.62
C THR A 106 -9.40 16.15 -1.58
N ARG A 107 -9.64 16.85 -2.70
CA ARG A 107 -10.54 16.37 -3.76
C ARG A 107 -10.09 15.03 -4.35
N LYS A 108 -8.79 14.77 -4.39
CA LYS A 108 -8.21 13.51 -4.89
C LYS A 108 -8.29 12.37 -3.87
N GLY A 109 -8.57 12.65 -2.59
CA GLY A 109 -8.55 11.68 -1.49
C GLY A 109 -7.14 11.32 -1.00
N PHE A 110 -6.10 11.93 -1.54
CA PHE A 110 -4.71 11.73 -1.15
C PHE A 110 -3.84 12.95 -1.48
N ARG A 111 -2.65 12.99 -0.90
CA ARG A 111 -1.59 13.97 -1.22
C ARG A 111 -0.28 13.23 -1.47
N GLU A 112 0.58 13.85 -2.26
CA GLU A 112 1.94 13.37 -2.48
C GLU A 112 2.81 13.60 -1.25
N ARG A 113 3.72 12.68 -0.99
CA ARG A 113 4.76 12.77 0.05
C ARG A 113 5.95 11.87 -0.28
N THR A 114 7.05 12.06 0.44
CA THR A 114 8.14 11.09 0.43
C THR A 114 7.73 9.81 1.16
N PRO A 115 8.21 8.62 0.75
CA PRO A 115 7.96 7.37 1.46
C PRO A 115 8.36 7.46 2.93
N LEU A 116 7.55 6.91 3.82
CA LEU A 116 7.88 6.84 5.25
C LEU A 116 8.89 5.74 5.54
N THR A 117 8.85 4.67 4.75
CA THR A 117 9.74 3.51 4.89
C THR A 117 9.90 2.81 3.54
N SER A 118 10.49 1.61 3.56
CA SER A 118 10.56 0.68 2.42
C SER A 118 10.28 -0.75 2.88
N ALA A 119 9.87 -1.61 1.95
CA ALA A 119 9.65 -3.03 2.22
C ALA A 119 10.89 -3.69 2.85
N GLN A 120 12.09 -3.31 2.38
CA GLN A 120 13.34 -3.81 2.94
C GLN A 120 13.58 -3.36 4.39
N ARG A 121 13.19 -2.13 4.75
CA ARG A 121 13.31 -1.65 6.14
C ARG A 121 12.34 -2.37 7.07
N ILE A 122 11.11 -2.61 6.60
CA ILE A 122 10.11 -3.42 7.34
C ILE A 122 10.63 -4.84 7.54
N LEU A 123 11.20 -5.46 6.49
CA LEU A 123 11.76 -6.80 6.57
C LEU A 123 12.89 -6.88 7.61
N ARG A 124 13.82 -5.93 7.60
CA ARG A 124 14.91 -5.87 8.60
C ARG A 124 14.41 -5.78 10.03
N LEU A 125 13.32 -5.01 10.28
CA LEU A 125 12.71 -4.96 11.60
C LEU A 125 12.11 -6.31 11.98
N LEU A 126 11.35 -6.94 11.06
CA LEU A 126 10.72 -8.25 11.26
C LEU A 126 11.74 -9.37 11.53
N ASP A 127 12.92 -9.31 10.91
CA ASP A 127 13.97 -10.30 11.13
C ASP A 127 14.69 -10.10 12.47
N GLY A 128 14.65 -8.91 13.04
CA GLY A 128 15.14 -8.61 14.38
C GLY A 128 14.15 -8.88 15.50
N MET A 129 12.92 -9.32 15.19
CA MET A 129 11.86 -9.57 16.18
C MET A 129 11.74 -11.06 16.51
N ASP A 130 11.31 -11.34 17.75
CA ASP A 130 11.00 -12.70 18.18
C ASP A 130 9.80 -13.26 17.38
N SER A 131 9.91 -14.51 16.94
CA SER A 131 8.86 -15.21 16.19
C SER A 131 7.56 -15.40 16.98
N GLY A 132 7.60 -15.30 18.31
CA GLY A 132 6.46 -15.35 19.22
C GLY A 132 5.63 -14.05 19.26
N VAL A 133 6.10 -12.96 18.68
CA VAL A 133 5.35 -11.70 18.64
C VAL A 133 4.04 -11.89 17.88
N ARG A 134 2.93 -11.46 18.50
CA ARG A 134 1.61 -11.54 17.88
C ARG A 134 1.58 -10.76 16.56
N GLY A 135 1.05 -11.40 15.52
CA GLY A 135 0.94 -10.77 14.19
C GLY A 135 2.17 -10.90 13.29
N ILE A 136 3.36 -11.29 13.81
CA ILE A 136 4.61 -11.31 13.02
C ILE A 136 4.51 -12.19 11.77
N ARG A 137 3.86 -13.36 11.87
CA ARG A 137 3.65 -14.24 10.70
C ARG A 137 2.75 -13.61 9.66
N ARG A 138 1.70 -12.88 10.08
CA ARG A 138 0.82 -12.14 9.18
C ARG A 138 1.58 -10.96 8.53
N ALA A 139 2.37 -10.23 9.30
CA ALA A 139 3.21 -9.15 8.79
C ALA A 139 4.19 -9.64 7.72
N LYS A 140 4.95 -10.71 7.97
CA LYS A 140 5.87 -11.30 6.98
C LYS A 140 5.15 -11.74 5.71
N ARG A 141 3.97 -12.33 5.82
CA ARG A 141 3.16 -12.75 4.67
C ARG A 141 2.60 -11.57 3.87
N ALA A 142 2.11 -10.54 4.55
CA ALA A 142 1.61 -9.34 3.89
C ALA A 142 2.74 -8.57 3.19
N LEU A 143 3.92 -8.49 3.82
CA LEU A 143 5.09 -7.81 3.27
C LEU A 143 5.53 -8.41 1.92
N ALA A 144 5.31 -9.69 1.69
CA ALA A 144 5.61 -10.33 0.40
C ALA A 144 4.88 -9.65 -0.80
N TRP A 145 3.77 -8.96 -0.53
CA TRP A 145 2.95 -8.25 -1.53
C TRP A 145 3.13 -6.73 -1.51
N VAL A 146 3.89 -6.21 -0.55
CA VAL A 146 4.21 -4.78 -0.47
C VAL A 146 5.36 -4.46 -1.43
N ARG A 147 5.21 -3.36 -2.15
CA ARG A 147 6.23 -2.80 -3.06
C ARG A 147 6.43 -1.33 -2.77
N ASP A 148 7.66 -0.87 -3.00
CA ASP A 148 8.01 0.54 -2.83
C ASP A 148 7.54 1.36 -4.02
N GLY A 149 7.19 2.61 -3.78
CA GLY A 149 7.08 3.63 -4.82
C GLY A 149 5.71 3.80 -5.46
N SER A 150 4.65 3.11 -5.01
CA SER A 150 3.29 3.43 -5.50
C SER A 150 2.98 4.91 -5.28
N ALA A 151 2.46 5.61 -6.30
CA ALA A 151 2.26 7.05 -6.26
C ALA A 151 0.80 7.46 -6.01
N SER A 152 -0.12 6.50 -6.03
CA SER A 152 -1.53 6.76 -5.74
C SER A 152 -2.24 5.56 -5.11
N PRO A 153 -3.38 5.79 -4.42
CA PRO A 153 -4.22 4.70 -3.94
C PRO A 153 -4.71 3.79 -5.07
N LYS A 154 -4.97 4.33 -6.25
CA LYS A 154 -5.47 3.57 -7.40
C LYS A 154 -4.41 2.65 -8.00
N GLU A 155 -3.17 3.09 -8.06
CA GLU A 155 -2.05 2.22 -8.42
C GLU A 155 -1.91 1.07 -7.41
N SER A 156 -1.95 1.37 -6.10
CA SER A 156 -1.90 0.33 -5.05
C SER A 156 -3.04 -0.68 -5.19
N GLN A 157 -4.25 -0.23 -5.49
CA GLN A 157 -5.42 -1.09 -5.73
C GLN A 157 -5.21 -1.98 -6.97
N LEU A 158 -4.68 -1.40 -8.06
CA LEU A 158 -4.39 -2.14 -9.28
C LEU A 158 -3.31 -3.21 -9.05
N ILE A 159 -2.22 -2.85 -8.35
CA ILE A 159 -1.17 -3.79 -7.95
C ILE A 159 -1.77 -4.97 -7.18
N MET A 160 -2.59 -4.70 -6.17
CA MET A 160 -3.24 -5.74 -5.37
C MET A 160 -4.15 -6.62 -6.20
N ALA A 161 -5.00 -6.04 -7.04
CA ALA A 161 -5.91 -6.80 -7.90
C ALA A 161 -5.16 -7.74 -8.84
N LEU A 162 -4.05 -7.27 -9.43
CA LEU A 162 -3.25 -8.06 -10.36
C LEU A 162 -2.39 -9.12 -9.66
N THR A 163 -1.75 -8.79 -8.53
CA THR A 163 -0.68 -9.64 -7.98
C THR A 163 -1.10 -10.52 -6.81
N LEU A 164 -2.12 -10.15 -6.03
CA LEU A 164 -2.57 -10.98 -4.92
C LEU A 164 -3.02 -12.37 -5.40
N PRO A 165 -2.86 -13.42 -4.58
CA PRO A 165 -3.28 -14.78 -4.94
C PRO A 165 -4.76 -14.89 -5.26
N THR A 166 -5.13 -15.84 -6.14
CA THR A 166 -6.52 -16.15 -6.50
C THR A 166 -7.36 -16.54 -5.27
N ALA A 167 -6.74 -17.21 -4.31
CA ALA A 167 -7.39 -17.59 -3.04
C ALA A 167 -7.94 -16.39 -2.23
N ILE A 168 -7.44 -15.20 -2.46
CA ILE A 168 -7.93 -13.94 -1.86
C ILE A 168 -8.44 -12.96 -2.91
N GLY A 169 -8.78 -13.45 -4.09
CA GLY A 169 -9.45 -12.71 -5.13
C GLY A 169 -8.54 -12.06 -6.18
N GLY A 170 -7.22 -12.01 -6.01
CA GLY A 170 -6.30 -11.46 -7.01
C GLY A 170 -6.14 -12.36 -8.23
N PHE A 171 -5.28 -11.95 -9.16
CA PHE A 171 -4.95 -12.75 -10.36
C PHE A 171 -3.66 -13.54 -10.21
N GLY A 172 -2.86 -13.31 -9.18
CA GLY A 172 -1.58 -14.00 -8.97
C GLY A 172 -0.54 -13.72 -10.06
N MET A 173 -0.64 -12.55 -10.71
CA MET A 173 0.30 -12.15 -11.76
C MET A 173 1.72 -12.02 -11.24
N PRO A 174 2.74 -12.24 -12.10
CA PRO A 174 4.11 -11.87 -11.77
C PRO A 174 4.20 -10.42 -11.31
N VAL A 175 4.97 -10.19 -10.27
CA VAL A 175 5.05 -8.86 -9.66
C VAL A 175 5.82 -7.90 -10.56
N PRO A 176 5.22 -6.76 -10.95
CA PRO A 176 5.89 -5.74 -11.77
C PRO A 176 6.86 -4.90 -10.95
N GLN A 177 7.74 -4.18 -11.62
CA GLN A 177 8.39 -3.01 -11.09
C GLN A 177 7.40 -1.84 -11.09
N ILE A 178 7.44 -1.02 -10.03
CA ILE A 178 6.46 0.04 -9.80
C ILE A 178 7.10 1.39 -10.03
N ASN A 179 6.36 2.29 -10.68
CA ASN A 179 6.81 3.65 -11.01
C ASN A 179 8.21 3.66 -11.65
N TYR A 180 8.41 2.73 -12.57
CA TYR A 180 9.70 2.47 -13.18
C TYR A 180 10.08 3.57 -14.17
N PRO A 181 11.29 4.18 -14.04
CA PRO A 181 11.78 5.15 -15.00
C PRO A 181 12.37 4.44 -16.23
N ILE A 182 11.69 4.50 -17.36
CA ILE A 182 12.21 4.02 -18.65
C ILE A 182 13.08 5.14 -19.25
N PRO A 183 14.42 4.95 -19.37
CA PRO A 183 15.30 5.99 -19.87
C PRO A 183 15.06 6.23 -21.36
N LEU A 184 15.00 7.49 -21.76
CA LEU A 184 14.95 7.89 -23.16
C LEU A 184 16.34 7.85 -23.78
N GLY A 185 16.43 7.48 -25.06
CA GLY A 185 17.69 7.49 -25.81
C GLY A 185 18.28 8.88 -25.91
N ARG A 186 19.62 8.99 -25.97
CA ARG A 186 20.32 10.28 -26.09
C ARG A 186 19.91 11.12 -27.33
N LYS A 187 19.35 10.49 -28.37
CA LYS A 187 18.87 11.16 -29.59
C LYS A 187 17.53 11.85 -29.40
N ASP A 188 16.75 11.42 -28.39
CA ASP A 188 15.39 11.86 -28.19
C ASP A 188 15.29 12.99 -27.14
N VAL A 189 16.40 13.28 -26.44
CA VAL A 189 16.48 14.35 -25.44
C VAL A 189 16.82 15.67 -26.13
N LEU A 190 15.81 16.34 -26.65
CA LEU A 190 15.90 17.76 -26.98
C LEU A 190 16.03 18.58 -25.69
N ARG A 191 16.67 19.78 -25.78
CA ARG A 191 16.85 20.67 -24.64
C ARG A 191 15.49 20.97 -23.99
N GLY A 192 15.25 20.49 -22.77
CA GLY A 192 13.98 20.65 -22.03
C GLY A 192 13.05 19.44 -22.03
N SER A 193 13.35 18.38 -22.79
CA SER A 193 12.60 17.12 -22.76
C SER A 193 12.95 16.28 -21.54
N PRO A 194 12.03 15.42 -21.05
CA PRO A 194 12.31 14.50 -19.95
C PRO A 194 13.44 13.54 -20.33
N THR A 195 14.24 13.13 -19.38
CA THR A 195 15.32 12.13 -19.57
C THR A 195 14.79 10.69 -19.47
N HIS A 196 13.60 10.50 -18.96
CA HIS A 196 12.94 9.21 -18.80
C HIS A 196 11.41 9.39 -18.73
N TYR A 197 10.69 8.37 -19.12
CA TYR A 197 9.26 8.24 -18.82
C TYR A 197 9.05 7.31 -17.63
N ARG A 198 8.24 7.74 -16.66
CA ARG A 198 7.85 6.92 -15.54
C ARG A 198 6.55 6.19 -15.87
N VAL A 199 6.55 4.86 -15.73
CA VAL A 199 5.37 4.01 -15.96
C VAL A 199 4.92 3.37 -14.65
N ASP A 200 3.61 3.25 -14.42
CA ASP A 200 3.07 2.82 -13.13
C ASP A 200 3.49 1.39 -12.78
N LEU A 201 3.30 0.46 -13.70
CA LEU A 201 3.70 -0.94 -13.56
C LEU A 201 4.52 -1.35 -14.79
N TYR A 202 5.61 -2.10 -14.58
CA TYR A 202 6.49 -2.51 -15.68
C TYR A 202 7.03 -3.93 -15.50
N TRP A 203 6.96 -4.72 -16.56
CA TRP A 203 7.63 -6.02 -16.68
C TRP A 203 8.78 -5.90 -17.68
N PRO A 204 10.02 -5.67 -17.20
CA PRO A 204 11.16 -5.36 -18.07
C PRO A 204 11.54 -6.51 -19.02
N GLU A 205 11.37 -7.75 -18.60
CA GLU A 205 11.73 -8.95 -19.37
C GLU A 205 10.96 -9.06 -20.69
N VAL A 206 9.73 -8.56 -20.70
CA VAL A 206 8.83 -8.58 -21.85
C VAL A 206 8.52 -7.20 -22.41
N ARG A 207 9.08 -6.15 -21.79
CA ARG A 207 8.87 -4.74 -22.13
C ARG A 207 7.39 -4.37 -22.22
N VAL A 208 6.63 -4.76 -21.21
CA VAL A 208 5.21 -4.41 -21.09
C VAL A 208 5.02 -3.47 -19.91
N SER A 209 4.31 -2.38 -20.14
CA SER A 209 3.90 -1.43 -19.10
C SER A 209 2.39 -1.39 -18.95
N VAL A 210 1.95 -1.05 -17.75
CA VAL A 210 0.55 -0.75 -17.43
C VAL A 210 0.48 0.61 -16.79
N GLU A 211 -0.48 1.41 -17.21
CA GLU A 211 -0.81 2.73 -16.67
C GLU A 211 -2.22 2.73 -16.12
N TYR A 212 -2.42 3.38 -14.98
CA TYR A 212 -3.75 3.68 -14.46
C TYR A 212 -4.19 5.07 -14.90
N GLN A 213 -5.23 5.15 -15.75
CA GLN A 213 -5.81 6.41 -16.17
C GLN A 213 -6.99 6.79 -15.27
N SER A 214 -6.89 7.94 -14.59
CA SER A 214 -8.00 8.47 -13.80
C SER A 214 -9.07 9.13 -14.69
N ASP A 215 -10.34 9.08 -14.25
CA ASP A 215 -11.45 9.76 -14.96
C ASP A 215 -11.23 11.28 -15.07
N SER A 216 -10.40 11.87 -14.19
CA SER A 216 -10.05 13.29 -14.23
C SER A 216 -9.08 13.67 -15.36
N GLU A 217 -8.47 12.69 -16.03
CA GLU A 217 -7.59 12.92 -17.18
C GLU A 217 -8.36 13.20 -18.48
N HIS A 218 -9.65 12.89 -18.51
CA HIS A 218 -10.54 13.25 -19.62
C HIS A 218 -11.05 14.70 -19.55
N THR A 219 -10.21 15.62 -19.13
CA THR A 219 -10.57 17.06 -19.02
C THR A 219 -10.75 17.77 -20.34
N GLY A 220 -10.71 17.06 -21.47
CA GLY A 220 -10.92 17.67 -22.78
C GLY A 220 -9.80 18.62 -23.23
N ASP A 221 -8.65 18.60 -22.55
CA ASP A 221 -7.48 19.38 -22.95
C ASP A 221 -6.79 18.69 -24.14
N PRO A 222 -6.87 19.28 -25.37
CA PRO A 222 -6.29 18.68 -26.57
C PRO A 222 -4.76 18.57 -26.48
N GLU A 223 -4.11 19.50 -25.79
CA GLU A 223 -2.66 19.54 -25.67
C GLU A 223 -2.14 18.41 -24.79
N LYS A 224 -2.81 18.15 -23.67
CA LYS A 224 -2.51 17.01 -22.80
C LYS A 224 -2.73 15.68 -23.55
N THR A 225 -3.82 15.56 -24.28
CA THR A 225 -4.11 14.35 -25.08
C THR A 225 -3.01 14.11 -26.12
N TYR A 226 -2.54 15.16 -26.80
CA TYR A 226 -1.45 15.06 -27.76
C TYR A 226 -0.13 14.63 -27.12
N GLN A 227 0.20 15.19 -25.94
CA GLN A 227 1.40 14.82 -25.18
C GLN A 227 1.36 13.38 -24.72
N ASP A 228 0.21 12.89 -24.21
CA ASP A 228 0.02 11.52 -23.78
C ASP A 228 0.13 10.53 -24.95
N GLN A 229 -0.35 10.92 -26.13
CA GLN A 229 -0.21 10.11 -27.33
C GLN A 229 1.23 10.07 -27.81
N GLY A 230 1.93 11.20 -27.86
CA GLY A 230 3.36 11.27 -28.20
C GLY A 230 4.21 10.39 -27.29
N ARG A 231 3.94 10.43 -25.97
CA ARG A 231 4.60 9.56 -24.99
C ARG A 231 4.38 8.06 -25.28
N ARG A 232 3.16 7.66 -25.66
CA ARG A 232 2.84 6.27 -26.02
C ARG A 232 3.57 5.82 -27.28
N ASP A 233 3.57 6.67 -28.32
CA ASP A 233 4.22 6.38 -29.58
C ASP A 233 5.74 6.25 -29.39
N GLU A 234 6.33 7.06 -28.53
CA GLU A 234 7.75 6.99 -28.19
C GLU A 234 8.09 5.71 -27.42
N LEU A 235 7.30 5.35 -26.39
CA LEU A 235 7.44 4.09 -25.68
C LEU A 235 7.31 2.89 -26.63
N LEU A 236 6.36 2.93 -27.56
CA LEU A 236 6.17 1.90 -28.56
C LEU A 236 7.37 1.80 -29.51
N SER A 237 7.94 2.92 -29.94
CA SER A 237 9.16 2.95 -30.76
C SER A 237 10.36 2.32 -30.07
N MET A 238 10.38 2.39 -28.75
CA MET A 238 11.37 1.74 -27.89
C MET A 238 11.07 0.25 -27.62
N GLY A 239 10.00 -0.29 -28.22
CA GLY A 239 9.55 -1.67 -28.05
C GLY A 239 8.78 -1.91 -26.74
N VAL A 240 8.33 -0.87 -26.04
CA VAL A 240 7.51 -0.98 -24.83
C VAL A 240 6.04 -0.97 -25.22
N ARG A 241 5.36 -2.06 -24.95
CA ARG A 241 3.91 -2.18 -25.17
C ARG A 241 3.16 -1.70 -23.95
N GLN A 242 2.29 -0.71 -24.10
CA GLN A 242 1.55 -0.12 -22.99
C GLN A 242 0.08 -0.54 -23.00
N LEU A 243 -0.42 -0.96 -21.85
CA LEU A 243 -1.83 -1.25 -21.58
C LEU A 243 -2.36 -0.29 -20.53
N CYS A 244 -3.60 0.19 -20.70
CA CYS A 244 -4.21 1.12 -19.76
C CYS A 244 -5.34 0.47 -18.98
N PHE A 245 -5.34 0.66 -17.67
CA PHE A 245 -6.48 0.43 -16.79
C PHE A 245 -7.09 1.77 -16.41
N ASN A 246 -8.39 1.80 -16.19
CA ASN A 246 -9.12 3.00 -15.78
C ASN A 246 -10.18 2.68 -14.71
N ALA A 247 -10.88 3.69 -14.24
CA ALA A 247 -11.90 3.54 -13.22
C ALA A 247 -13.06 2.61 -13.64
N SER A 248 -13.38 2.55 -14.96
CA SER A 248 -14.42 1.62 -15.44
C SER A 248 -13.99 0.17 -15.26
N HIS A 249 -12.73 -0.16 -15.58
CA HIS A 249 -12.17 -1.49 -15.32
C HIS A 249 -12.23 -1.83 -13.83
N MET A 250 -11.88 -0.88 -12.95
CA MET A 250 -11.89 -1.09 -11.49
C MET A 250 -13.30 -1.21 -10.89
N ARG A 251 -14.34 -0.80 -11.60
CA ARG A 251 -15.75 -0.93 -11.16
C ARG A 251 -16.44 -2.20 -11.64
N HIS A 252 -15.98 -2.78 -12.74
CA HIS A 252 -16.66 -3.89 -13.41
C HIS A 252 -15.74 -5.10 -13.58
N ALA A 253 -15.97 -6.16 -12.80
CA ALA A 253 -15.15 -7.36 -12.78
C ALA A 253 -14.91 -7.95 -14.18
N GLY A 254 -15.96 -8.09 -15.00
CA GLY A 254 -15.82 -8.62 -16.36
C GLY A 254 -14.98 -7.74 -17.31
N SER A 255 -15.01 -6.41 -17.13
CA SER A 255 -14.14 -5.49 -17.89
C SER A 255 -12.68 -5.61 -17.43
N PHE A 256 -12.47 -5.76 -16.13
CA PHE A 256 -11.14 -5.98 -15.56
C PHE A 256 -10.55 -7.31 -16.07
N GLU A 257 -11.33 -8.40 -16.03
CA GLU A 257 -10.91 -9.72 -16.50
C GLU A 257 -10.46 -9.70 -17.97
N LYS A 258 -11.24 -9.06 -18.85
CA LYS A 258 -10.85 -8.89 -20.26
C LYS A 258 -9.53 -8.15 -20.42
N GLN A 259 -9.27 -7.15 -19.57
CA GLN A 259 -8.02 -6.40 -19.61
C GLN A 259 -6.85 -7.23 -19.07
N VAL A 260 -7.10 -8.08 -18.07
CA VAL A 260 -6.13 -9.05 -17.55
C VAL A 260 -5.78 -10.10 -18.59
N GLU A 261 -6.75 -10.62 -19.35
CA GLU A 261 -6.50 -11.55 -20.46
C GLU A 261 -5.55 -10.94 -21.51
N ARG A 262 -5.77 -9.68 -21.88
CA ARG A 262 -4.86 -8.95 -22.79
C ARG A 262 -3.47 -8.79 -22.20
N LEU A 263 -3.39 -8.39 -20.89
CA LEU A 263 -2.11 -8.26 -20.21
C LEU A 263 -1.38 -9.59 -20.14
N SER A 264 -2.08 -10.67 -19.80
CA SER A 264 -1.58 -12.03 -19.72
C SER A 264 -0.92 -12.46 -21.04
N ALA A 265 -1.60 -12.23 -22.17
CA ALA A 265 -1.04 -12.51 -23.48
C ALA A 265 0.23 -11.69 -23.78
N LEU A 266 0.27 -10.43 -23.35
CA LEU A 266 1.42 -9.57 -23.55
C LEU A 266 2.65 -9.96 -22.72
N ILE A 267 2.45 -10.40 -21.46
CA ILE A 267 3.54 -10.80 -20.57
C ILE A 267 3.87 -12.29 -20.65
N HIS A 268 3.21 -13.03 -21.57
CA HIS A 268 3.36 -14.48 -21.75
C HIS A 268 3.13 -15.29 -20.47
N ALA A 269 2.24 -14.79 -19.59
CA ALA A 269 1.85 -15.48 -18.37
C ALA A 269 0.60 -16.33 -18.63
N THR A 270 0.64 -17.58 -18.20
CA THR A 270 -0.54 -18.46 -18.20
C THR A 270 -1.13 -18.49 -16.79
N PHE A 271 -2.43 -18.32 -16.72
CA PHE A 271 -3.16 -18.42 -15.46
C PHE A 271 -4.05 -19.67 -15.48
N PRO A 272 -4.22 -20.34 -14.33
CA PRO A 272 -5.21 -21.38 -14.22
C PRO A 272 -6.60 -20.82 -14.55
N GLU A 273 -7.42 -21.65 -15.17
CA GLU A 273 -8.83 -21.27 -15.39
C GLU A 273 -9.50 -20.95 -14.06
N ARG A 274 -10.16 -19.81 -13.99
CA ARG A 274 -10.79 -19.34 -12.76
C ARG A 274 -12.19 -19.94 -12.63
N GLY A 275 -12.40 -20.71 -11.56
CA GLY A 275 -13.70 -21.24 -11.20
C GLY A 275 -14.67 -20.17 -10.74
N ALA A 276 -15.93 -20.54 -10.53
CA ALA A 276 -16.97 -19.63 -10.05
C ALA A 276 -16.58 -18.94 -8.72
N LEU A 277 -15.99 -19.69 -7.79
CA LEU A 277 -15.54 -19.17 -6.51
C LEU A 277 -14.42 -18.14 -6.63
N ASP A 278 -13.48 -18.30 -7.57
CA ASP A 278 -12.41 -17.34 -7.80
C ASP A 278 -12.93 -16.05 -8.40
N LYS A 279 -13.94 -16.15 -9.29
CA LYS A 279 -14.63 -14.97 -9.85
C LYS A 279 -15.42 -14.22 -8.78
N GLU A 280 -16.10 -14.95 -7.89
CA GLU A 280 -16.81 -14.34 -6.75
C GLU A 280 -15.84 -13.60 -5.81
N ARG A 281 -14.74 -14.24 -5.42
CA ARG A 281 -13.68 -13.62 -4.59
C ARG A 281 -13.11 -12.39 -5.25
N PHE A 282 -12.88 -12.43 -6.55
CA PHE A 282 -12.40 -11.26 -7.29
C PHE A 282 -13.41 -10.12 -7.27
N GLY A 283 -14.70 -10.39 -7.51
CA GLY A 283 -15.75 -9.40 -7.41
C GLY A 283 -15.79 -8.73 -6.03
N MET A 284 -15.65 -9.53 -4.97
CA MET A 284 -15.56 -9.02 -3.59
C MET A 284 -14.31 -8.18 -3.37
N LEU A 285 -13.13 -8.64 -3.83
CA LEU A 285 -11.89 -7.89 -3.72
C LEU A 285 -11.99 -6.56 -4.46
N LEU A 286 -12.50 -6.56 -5.69
CA LEU A 286 -12.64 -5.36 -6.50
C LEU A 286 -13.60 -4.35 -5.85
N THR A 287 -14.73 -4.83 -5.32
CA THR A 287 -15.67 -4.02 -4.54
C THR A 287 -14.99 -3.42 -3.30
N TRP A 288 -14.22 -4.24 -2.59
CA TRP A 288 -13.45 -3.78 -1.43
C TRP A 288 -12.43 -2.71 -1.80
N LEU A 289 -11.63 -2.91 -2.84
CA LEU A 289 -10.62 -1.96 -3.32
C LEU A 289 -11.26 -0.68 -3.90
N GLY A 290 -12.43 -0.77 -4.50
CA GLY A 290 -13.17 0.36 -5.09
C GLY A 290 -13.79 1.31 -4.07
N ARG A 291 -13.83 0.98 -2.79
CA ARG A 291 -14.40 1.83 -1.74
C ARG A 291 -13.69 3.18 -1.66
N PRO A 292 -14.42 4.24 -1.31
CA PRO A 292 -13.79 5.48 -0.92
C PRO A 292 -12.90 5.26 0.31
N GLN A 293 -11.60 5.36 0.17
CA GLN A 293 -10.64 5.10 1.26
C GLN A 293 -10.75 6.12 2.41
N HIS A 294 -11.39 7.26 2.16
CA HIS A 294 -11.64 8.29 3.16
C HIS A 294 -12.77 7.95 4.15
N MET A 295 -13.54 6.88 3.91
CA MET A 295 -14.70 6.62 4.77
C MET A 295 -14.36 5.94 6.09
N HIS A 296 -13.20 5.28 6.24
CA HIS A 296 -12.90 4.62 7.51
C HIS A 296 -11.41 4.37 7.77
N PRO A 297 -10.77 5.17 8.63
CA PRO A 297 -9.49 4.78 9.24
C PRO A 297 -9.61 3.56 10.16
N ASN A 298 -10.83 3.18 10.57
CA ASN A 298 -11.13 2.12 11.54
C ASN A 298 -12.13 1.09 11.00
N LEU A 299 -11.95 0.59 9.77
CA LEU A 299 -12.75 -0.56 9.31
C LEU A 299 -12.39 -1.78 10.15
N ASP A 300 -13.31 -2.21 11.01
CA ASP A 300 -13.21 -3.46 11.74
C ASP A 300 -13.07 -4.64 10.76
N GLU A 301 -12.35 -5.69 11.17
CA GLU A 301 -12.25 -6.94 10.40
C GLU A 301 -13.63 -7.52 10.02
N GLY A 302 -14.69 -7.11 10.73
CA GLY A 302 -16.07 -7.46 10.46
C GLY A 302 -16.58 -7.05 9.08
N GLU A 303 -16.00 -6.02 8.46
CA GLU A 303 -16.42 -5.52 7.15
C GLU A 303 -15.70 -6.16 5.96
N VAL A 304 -14.56 -6.85 6.19
CA VAL A 304 -13.92 -7.62 5.13
C VAL A 304 -14.72 -8.89 4.89
N PRO A 305 -15.22 -9.13 3.67
CA PRO A 305 -15.96 -10.34 3.36
C PRO A 305 -15.20 -11.59 3.82
N GLU A 306 -15.92 -12.54 4.44
CA GLU A 306 -15.31 -13.75 5.03
C GLU A 306 -14.44 -14.52 4.03
N LEU A 307 -14.87 -14.59 2.78
CA LEU A 307 -14.14 -15.19 1.66
C LEU A 307 -12.76 -14.54 1.40
N LEU A 308 -12.58 -13.26 1.78
CA LEU A 308 -11.33 -12.52 1.64
C LEU A 308 -10.46 -12.56 2.91
N ARG A 309 -10.98 -13.11 4.02
CA ARG A 309 -10.22 -13.26 5.27
C ARG A 309 -9.22 -14.40 5.21
N GLY A 310 -9.42 -15.34 4.27
CA GLY A 310 -8.57 -16.51 4.08
C GLY A 310 -7.14 -16.10 3.72
N VAL A 311 -6.20 -16.45 4.60
CA VAL A 311 -4.78 -16.25 4.31
C VAL A 311 -4.27 -17.54 3.67
N PRO A 312 -3.70 -17.51 2.45
CA PRO A 312 -3.13 -18.71 1.85
C PRO A 312 -2.12 -19.35 2.79
N ARG A 313 -2.28 -20.65 3.07
CA ARG A 313 -1.36 -21.38 3.98
C ARG A 313 0.01 -21.62 3.37
N ASN A 314 0.10 -21.59 2.04
CA ASN A 314 1.35 -21.80 1.30
C ASN A 314 1.69 -20.54 0.53
N GLY A 315 2.78 -19.87 0.92
CA GLY A 315 3.48 -18.95 0.03
C GLY A 315 4.07 -19.78 -1.10
N GLY A 316 3.45 -19.74 -2.27
CA GLY A 316 4.07 -20.24 -3.47
C GLY A 316 5.43 -19.55 -3.61
N ARG A 317 6.48 -20.33 -3.76
CA ARG A 317 7.80 -19.82 -4.14
C ARG A 317 7.63 -19.12 -5.48
N ALA A 318 7.94 -17.83 -5.52
CA ALA A 318 8.30 -17.14 -6.75
C ALA A 318 9.75 -17.45 -7.07
#